data_6b19a5178595df21a4e060c9df6ec956
#
_entry.id   6b19a5178595df21a4e060c9df6ec956
#
_cell.length_a   1.000
_cell.length_b   1.000
_cell.length_c   1.000
_cell.angle_alpha   90.00
_cell.angle_beta   90.00
_cell.angle_gamma   90.00
#
_symmetry.space_group_name_H-M   'P 1'
#
loop_
_entity.id
_entity.type
_entity.pdbx_description
1 polymer ?
#
loop_
_entity_poly.entity_id
_entity_poly.type
_entity_poly.pdbx_seq_one_letter_code
_entity_poly.pdbx_strand_id
1 'polypeptide(L)'
;MKISRRRFLLSTAVVGGGVLIGYSALKPSKHRRANAELAKGEERYVTSFIKIEPNNKITVYVPHSEMGQGVHTSLPMMAADELDAAWEDITVEQAPAIDMFANGELVKGFAGEFGAPSFLTGIINASAVTVAEVMNLQTTGGSSSVRFTGESSMRTAGAAARQMLVECAANRWGVAANECSTQLTHVQHNASGRSLSYGELAVDAALLEPPENVTLKDPSQFTIMGKAISRVDIPAKVDGSAEYGIDAQSEDMLYAAIRLAPVFGTKLVSVDAGDVLSRRG
;
A
#
# COMPACT_ATOMS: atom_id res chain seq x y z
N MET A 1 -5.19 -45.68 -12.38
CA MET A 1 -6.12 -44.55 -12.56
C MET A 1 -5.35 -43.40 -13.21
N LYS A 2 -5.60 -43.10 -14.50
CA LYS A 2 -4.89 -42.02 -15.20
C LYS A 2 -5.55 -40.68 -14.84
N ILE A 3 -4.87 -39.90 -14.03
CA ILE A 3 -5.30 -38.52 -13.74
C ILE A 3 -5.10 -37.68 -15.00
N SER A 4 -6.16 -37.02 -15.48
CA SER A 4 -6.05 -36.12 -16.64
C SER A 4 -5.15 -34.92 -16.30
N ARG A 5 -4.38 -34.39 -17.29
CA ARG A 5 -3.52 -33.20 -17.11
C ARG A 5 -4.26 -32.03 -16.43
N ARG A 6 -5.51 -31.82 -16.81
CA ARG A 6 -6.37 -30.78 -16.23
C ARG A 6 -6.67 -31.01 -14.73
N ARG A 7 -6.96 -32.28 -14.31
CA ARG A 7 -7.17 -32.63 -12.90
C ARG A 7 -5.88 -32.54 -12.09
N PHE A 8 -4.74 -32.92 -12.68
CA PHE A 8 -3.44 -32.75 -12.07
C PHE A 8 -3.11 -31.27 -11.81
N LEU A 9 -3.27 -30.41 -12.82
CA LEU A 9 -3.02 -28.96 -12.66
C LEU A 9 -3.97 -28.33 -11.64
N LEU A 10 -5.26 -28.70 -11.62
CA LEU A 10 -6.22 -28.23 -10.64
C LEU A 10 -5.85 -28.68 -9.21
N SER A 11 -5.48 -29.96 -9.02
CA SER A 11 -5.09 -30.46 -7.70
C SER A 11 -3.80 -29.81 -7.21
N THR A 12 -2.82 -29.58 -8.09
CA THR A 12 -1.58 -28.87 -7.75
C THR A 12 -1.84 -27.42 -7.36
N ALA A 13 -2.73 -26.74 -8.07
CA ALA A 13 -3.11 -25.37 -7.76
C ALA A 13 -3.84 -25.26 -6.39
N VAL A 14 -4.73 -26.21 -6.09
CA VAL A 14 -5.46 -26.23 -4.81
C VAL A 14 -4.52 -26.56 -3.65
N VAL A 15 -3.67 -27.57 -3.78
CA VAL A 15 -2.71 -27.93 -2.72
C VAL A 15 -1.66 -26.85 -2.54
N GLY A 16 -1.08 -26.35 -3.62
CA GLY A 16 -0.11 -25.26 -3.58
C GLY A 16 -0.71 -23.97 -2.99
N GLY A 17 -1.93 -23.62 -3.39
CA GLY A 17 -2.67 -22.49 -2.83
C GLY A 17 -2.94 -22.65 -1.33
N GLY A 18 -3.34 -23.85 -0.88
CA GLY A 18 -3.56 -24.13 0.54
C GLY A 18 -2.30 -23.98 1.41
N VAL A 19 -1.14 -24.41 0.91
CA VAL A 19 0.15 -24.23 1.62
C VAL A 19 0.54 -22.75 1.68
N LEU A 20 0.37 -22.00 0.60
CA LEU A 20 0.68 -20.56 0.56
C LEU A 20 -0.23 -19.76 1.51
N ILE A 21 -1.53 -20.05 1.54
CA ILE A 21 -2.49 -19.41 2.46
C ILE A 21 -2.13 -19.74 3.92
N GLY A 22 -1.80 -21.00 4.23
CA GLY A 22 -1.35 -21.39 5.56
C GLY A 22 -0.07 -20.67 6.00
N TYR A 23 0.88 -20.49 5.10
CA TYR A 23 2.10 -19.71 5.37
C TYR A 23 1.81 -18.23 5.66
N SER A 24 0.93 -17.61 4.90
CA SER A 24 0.53 -16.21 5.13
C SER A 24 -0.19 -16.02 6.47
N ALA A 25 -1.05 -16.97 6.86
CA ALA A 25 -1.78 -16.92 8.12
C ALA A 25 -0.91 -17.07 9.38
N LEU A 26 0.31 -17.58 9.24
CA LEU A 26 1.26 -17.72 10.36
C LEU A 26 2.13 -16.47 10.59
N LYS A 27 2.09 -15.50 9.67
CA LYS A 27 2.86 -14.25 9.83
C LYS A 27 2.15 -13.29 10.79
N PRO A 28 2.90 -12.51 11.59
CA PRO A 28 2.34 -11.36 12.29
C PRO A 28 1.64 -10.41 11.31
N SER A 29 0.66 -9.67 11.80
CA SER A 29 -0.04 -8.67 10.99
C SER A 29 0.92 -7.66 10.36
N LYS A 30 0.56 -7.16 9.18
CA LYS A 30 1.44 -6.28 8.39
C LYS A 30 1.85 -5.02 9.16
N HIS A 31 0.92 -4.41 9.92
CA HIS A 31 1.23 -3.21 10.70
C HIS A 31 2.20 -3.48 11.86
N ARG A 32 2.09 -4.63 12.53
CA ARG A 32 3.06 -5.02 13.56
C ARG A 32 4.46 -5.23 12.99
N ARG A 33 4.53 -5.85 11.82
CA ARG A 33 5.79 -6.00 11.11
C ARG A 33 6.35 -4.65 10.66
N ALA A 34 5.51 -3.74 10.15
CA ALA A 34 5.92 -2.39 9.79
C ALA A 34 6.50 -1.62 10.99
N ASN A 35 5.87 -1.73 12.16
CA ASN A 35 6.42 -1.14 13.38
C ASN A 35 7.75 -1.78 13.82
N ALA A 36 7.92 -3.10 13.64
CA ALA A 36 9.14 -3.80 14.04
C ALA A 36 10.31 -3.58 13.07
N GLU A 37 10.03 -3.50 11.76
CA GLU A 37 11.05 -3.53 10.70
C GLU A 37 11.33 -2.14 10.11
N LEU A 38 10.36 -1.22 10.11
CA LEU A 38 10.43 0.05 9.38
C LEU A 38 10.34 1.29 10.27
N ALA A 39 9.62 1.24 11.41
CA ALA A 39 9.43 2.40 12.27
C ALA A 39 10.76 2.90 12.88
N LYS A 40 10.94 4.22 12.91
CA LYS A 40 12.12 4.88 13.48
C LYS A 40 11.69 5.82 14.60
N GLY A 41 12.43 5.79 15.73
CA GLY A 41 12.14 6.67 16.85
C GLY A 41 10.71 6.47 17.39
N GLU A 42 9.97 7.56 17.47
CA GLU A 42 8.61 7.60 18.04
C GLU A 42 7.49 7.51 16.98
N GLU A 43 7.83 7.43 15.68
CA GLU A 43 6.84 7.22 14.62
C GLU A 43 6.18 5.84 14.74
N ARG A 44 4.91 5.72 14.37
CA ARG A 44 4.17 4.45 14.46
C ARG A 44 3.31 4.20 13.23
N TYR A 45 3.37 2.97 12.74
CA TYR A 45 2.44 2.46 11.74
C TYR A 45 1.15 2.03 12.44
N VAL A 46 0.08 2.80 12.27
CA VAL A 46 -1.25 2.46 12.76
C VAL A 46 -1.90 1.40 11.87
N THR A 47 -1.69 1.51 10.56
CA THR A 47 -1.91 0.41 9.60
C THR A 47 -0.65 0.22 8.75
N SER A 48 -0.57 -0.80 7.90
CA SER A 48 0.60 -0.97 7.03
C SER A 48 0.83 0.22 6.07
N PHE A 49 -0.23 0.95 5.69
CA PHE A 49 -0.15 2.07 4.74
C PHE A 49 -0.12 3.44 5.41
N ILE A 50 -0.36 3.53 6.72
CA ILE A 50 -0.47 4.81 7.43
C ILE A 50 0.45 4.82 8.63
N LYS A 51 1.42 5.71 8.59
CA LYS A 51 2.37 6.01 9.66
C LYS A 51 2.01 7.39 10.25
N ILE A 52 2.03 7.51 11.57
CA ILE A 52 1.74 8.75 12.29
C ILE A 52 2.93 9.09 13.18
N GLU A 53 3.36 10.34 13.12
CA GLU A 53 4.42 10.90 13.94
C GLU A 53 3.86 11.67 15.15
N PRO A 54 4.62 11.84 16.23
CA PRO A 54 4.16 12.59 17.42
C PRO A 54 3.76 14.04 17.14
N ASN A 55 4.34 14.65 16.11
CA ASN A 55 4.02 16.01 15.64
C ASN A 55 2.74 16.09 14.81
N ASN A 56 1.97 15.00 14.74
CA ASN A 56 0.73 14.84 13.99
C ASN A 56 0.90 14.69 12.47
N LYS A 57 2.13 14.61 11.98
CA LYS A 57 2.40 14.34 10.55
C LYS A 57 2.03 12.91 10.21
N ILE A 58 1.32 12.72 9.10
CA ILE A 58 0.82 11.44 8.64
C ILE A 58 1.47 11.11 7.28
N THR A 59 2.19 10.00 7.23
CA THR A 59 2.73 9.48 5.97
C THR A 59 1.83 8.39 5.44
N VAL A 60 1.36 8.56 4.21
CA VAL A 60 0.63 7.53 3.45
C VAL A 60 1.57 6.87 2.46
N TYR A 61 1.76 5.56 2.62
CA TYR A 61 2.59 4.74 1.73
C TYR A 61 1.80 4.26 0.53
N VAL A 62 2.23 4.63 -0.68
CA VAL A 62 1.57 4.28 -1.94
C VAL A 62 2.30 3.13 -2.62
N PRO A 63 1.67 1.94 -2.78
CA PRO A 63 2.31 0.77 -3.38
C PRO A 63 2.23 0.76 -4.92
N HIS A 64 2.34 1.92 -5.54
CA HIS A 64 2.28 2.12 -6.98
C HIS A 64 3.24 3.21 -7.42
N SER A 65 3.94 2.98 -8.51
CA SER A 65 4.75 4.02 -9.14
C SER A 65 3.89 5.11 -9.75
N GLU A 66 4.24 6.37 -9.54
CA GLU A 66 3.65 7.50 -10.23
C GLU A 66 4.21 7.58 -11.65
N MET A 67 3.35 7.48 -12.65
CA MET A 67 3.71 7.56 -14.07
C MET A 67 2.78 8.53 -14.83
N GLY A 68 2.21 9.49 -14.12
CA GLY A 68 1.31 10.51 -14.66
C GLY A 68 -0.16 10.29 -14.32
N GLN A 69 -0.55 9.12 -13.77
CA GLN A 69 -1.93 8.77 -13.46
C GLN A 69 -2.44 9.37 -12.13
N GLY A 70 -1.57 10.01 -11.33
CA GLY A 70 -1.95 10.74 -10.11
C GLY A 70 -2.15 9.89 -8.86
N VAL A 71 -1.60 8.68 -8.80
CA VAL A 71 -1.75 7.76 -7.64
C VAL A 71 -1.15 8.34 -6.36
N HIS A 72 -0.06 9.12 -6.45
CA HIS A 72 0.56 9.76 -5.29
C HIS A 72 -0.26 10.93 -4.72
N THR A 73 -1.34 11.30 -5.38
CA THR A 73 -2.31 12.27 -4.86
C THR A 73 -3.62 11.60 -4.52
N SER A 74 -4.21 10.85 -5.47
CA SER A 74 -5.55 10.30 -5.30
C SER A 74 -5.65 9.21 -4.24
N LEU A 75 -4.65 8.34 -4.10
CA LEU A 75 -4.66 7.31 -3.06
C LEU A 75 -4.54 7.89 -1.64
N PRO A 76 -3.62 8.83 -1.37
CA PRO A 76 -3.60 9.54 -0.09
C PRO A 76 -4.86 10.33 0.21
N MET A 77 -5.51 10.96 -0.80
CA MET A 77 -6.81 11.61 -0.60
C MET A 77 -7.87 10.65 -0.06
N MET A 78 -7.91 9.41 -0.57
CA MET A 78 -8.84 8.38 -0.12
C MET A 78 -8.57 7.95 1.32
N ALA A 79 -7.31 7.78 1.69
CA ALA A 79 -6.91 7.43 3.05
C ALA A 79 -7.20 8.58 4.03
N ALA A 80 -6.84 9.81 3.67
CA ALA A 80 -7.00 11.01 4.49
C ALA A 80 -8.47 11.34 4.75
N ASP A 81 -9.32 11.20 3.73
CA ASP A 81 -10.76 11.45 3.88
C ASP A 81 -11.40 10.46 4.87
N GLU A 82 -11.14 9.17 4.72
CA GLU A 82 -11.63 8.16 5.66
C GLU A 82 -11.06 8.32 7.06
N LEU A 83 -9.86 8.86 7.18
CA LEU A 83 -9.18 9.11 8.46
C LEU A 83 -9.65 10.41 9.14
N ASP A 84 -10.40 11.29 8.47
CA ASP A 84 -10.70 12.67 8.92
C ASP A 84 -9.42 13.49 9.17
N ALA A 85 -8.37 13.24 8.40
CA ALA A 85 -7.12 13.95 8.52
C ALA A 85 -7.18 15.33 7.83
N ALA A 86 -6.46 16.29 8.38
CA ALA A 86 -6.17 17.53 7.66
C ALA A 86 -5.22 17.24 6.50
N TRP A 87 -5.53 17.75 5.30
CA TRP A 87 -4.71 17.45 4.11
C TRP A 87 -3.28 17.98 4.23
N GLU A 88 -3.08 19.07 4.92
CA GLU A 88 -1.78 19.68 5.20
C GLU A 88 -0.87 18.80 6.08
N ASP A 89 -1.44 17.89 6.88
CA ASP A 89 -0.69 16.93 7.69
C ASP A 89 -0.24 15.71 6.88
N ILE A 90 -0.74 15.52 5.65
CA ILE A 90 -0.46 14.36 4.82
C ILE A 90 0.86 14.50 4.07
N THR A 91 1.70 13.51 4.22
CA THR A 91 2.91 13.28 3.40
C THR A 91 2.74 11.98 2.65
N VAL A 92 3.30 11.92 1.45
CA VAL A 92 3.20 10.76 0.57
C VAL A 92 4.58 10.17 0.34
N GLU A 93 4.70 8.88 0.51
CA GLU A 93 5.92 8.14 0.18
C GLU A 93 5.60 6.94 -0.71
N GLN A 94 6.54 6.63 -1.63
CA GLN A 94 6.51 5.38 -2.37
C GLN A 94 6.75 4.23 -1.39
N ALA A 95 5.82 3.29 -1.33
CA ALA A 95 6.01 2.10 -0.49
C ALA A 95 7.19 1.25 -0.99
N PRO A 96 8.05 0.75 -0.10
CA PRO A 96 9.12 -0.16 -0.50
C PRO A 96 8.57 -1.45 -1.09
N ALA A 97 9.32 -2.06 -2.03
CA ALA A 97 8.92 -3.28 -2.73
C ALA A 97 9.14 -4.53 -1.86
N ILE A 98 8.35 -4.64 -0.80
CA ILE A 98 8.34 -5.77 0.14
C ILE A 98 6.91 -6.31 0.32
N ASP A 99 6.79 -7.50 0.86
CA ASP A 99 5.51 -8.23 0.97
C ASP A 99 4.44 -7.49 1.77
N MET A 100 4.81 -6.65 2.74
CA MET A 100 3.87 -5.84 3.51
C MET A 100 3.05 -4.88 2.66
N PHE A 101 3.62 -4.38 1.57
CA PHE A 101 3.00 -3.44 0.64
C PHE A 101 2.60 -4.07 -0.69
N ALA A 102 2.65 -5.40 -0.81
CA ALA A 102 2.20 -6.09 -2.00
C ALA A 102 0.74 -5.75 -2.33
N ASN A 103 0.49 -5.37 -3.59
CA ASN A 103 -0.83 -4.89 -4.01
C ASN A 103 -1.73 -6.01 -4.56
N GLY A 104 -1.98 -7.01 -3.72
CA GLY A 104 -2.85 -8.14 -4.04
C GLY A 104 -4.27 -7.73 -4.48
N GLU A 105 -4.76 -6.57 -4.04
CA GLU A 105 -6.06 -6.04 -4.44
C GLU A 105 -6.14 -5.71 -5.93
N LEU A 106 -5.05 -5.21 -6.53
CA LEU A 106 -4.97 -5.02 -7.97
C LEU A 106 -5.07 -6.35 -8.72
N VAL A 107 -4.39 -7.38 -8.22
CA VAL A 107 -4.44 -8.73 -8.80
C VAL A 107 -5.84 -9.34 -8.70
N LYS A 108 -6.52 -9.17 -7.54
CA LYS A 108 -7.93 -9.57 -7.37
C LYS A 108 -8.85 -8.85 -8.35
N GLY A 109 -8.67 -7.54 -8.51
CA GLY A 109 -9.48 -6.73 -9.42
C GLY A 109 -9.40 -7.24 -10.85
N PHE A 110 -8.22 -7.50 -11.35
CA PHE A 110 -8.03 -8.09 -12.68
C PHE A 110 -8.60 -9.51 -12.78
N ALA A 111 -8.40 -10.36 -11.77
CA ALA A 111 -8.95 -11.72 -11.77
C ALA A 111 -10.48 -11.71 -11.83
N GLY A 112 -11.15 -10.76 -11.17
CA GLY A 112 -12.60 -10.57 -11.23
C GLY A 112 -13.08 -10.17 -12.62
N GLU A 113 -12.34 -9.34 -13.34
CA GLU A 113 -12.67 -8.92 -14.72
C GLU A 113 -12.56 -10.06 -15.74
N PHE A 114 -11.73 -11.07 -15.48
CA PHE A 114 -11.60 -12.26 -16.35
C PHE A 114 -12.69 -13.32 -16.15
N GLY A 115 -13.72 -13.05 -15.34
CA GLY A 115 -14.91 -13.88 -15.25
C GLY A 115 -14.70 -15.24 -14.56
N ALA A 116 -13.95 -15.28 -13.48
CA ALA A 116 -13.80 -16.50 -12.69
C ALA A 116 -15.16 -17.00 -12.14
N PRO A 117 -15.42 -18.32 -12.17
CA PRO A 117 -16.65 -18.89 -11.58
C PRO A 117 -16.79 -18.47 -10.10
N SER A 118 -17.98 -18.05 -9.70
CA SER A 118 -18.25 -17.49 -8.36
C SER A 118 -17.85 -18.41 -7.20
N PHE A 119 -17.98 -19.73 -7.36
CA PHE A 119 -17.58 -20.70 -6.34
C PHE A 119 -16.05 -20.82 -6.13
N LEU A 120 -15.25 -20.35 -7.10
CA LEU A 120 -13.78 -20.31 -7.02
C LEU A 120 -13.24 -18.93 -6.62
N THR A 121 -14.07 -17.90 -6.62
CA THR A 121 -13.64 -16.51 -6.40
C THR A 121 -12.92 -16.34 -5.07
N GLY A 122 -13.39 -16.94 -3.98
CA GLY A 122 -12.75 -16.88 -2.67
C GLY A 122 -11.33 -17.46 -2.68
N ILE A 123 -11.16 -18.64 -3.29
CA ILE A 123 -9.85 -19.32 -3.37
C ILE A 123 -8.91 -18.54 -4.29
N ILE A 124 -9.41 -18.05 -5.43
CA ILE A 124 -8.60 -17.26 -6.38
C ILE A 124 -8.15 -15.97 -5.73
N ASN A 125 -9.02 -15.26 -5.04
CA ASN A 125 -8.70 -14.02 -4.36
C ASN A 125 -7.66 -14.21 -3.25
N ALA A 126 -7.86 -15.22 -2.39
CA ALA A 126 -6.91 -15.53 -1.33
C ALA A 126 -5.53 -15.95 -1.90
N SER A 127 -5.53 -16.77 -2.95
CA SER A 127 -4.30 -17.16 -3.63
C SER A 127 -3.61 -15.97 -4.32
N ALA A 128 -4.36 -15.07 -4.93
CA ALA A 128 -3.81 -13.89 -5.61
C ALA A 128 -3.08 -12.96 -4.63
N VAL A 129 -3.66 -12.73 -3.45
CA VAL A 129 -3.01 -11.93 -2.39
C VAL A 129 -1.73 -12.61 -1.92
N THR A 130 -1.79 -13.89 -1.62
CA THR A 130 -0.62 -14.64 -1.13
C THR A 130 0.50 -14.70 -2.16
N VAL A 131 0.18 -14.90 -3.44
CA VAL A 131 1.17 -14.86 -4.53
C VAL A 131 1.79 -13.48 -4.64
N ALA A 132 0.98 -12.41 -4.57
CA ALA A 132 1.50 -11.05 -4.59
C ALA A 132 2.48 -10.80 -3.43
N GLU A 133 2.17 -11.27 -2.22
CA GLU A 133 3.04 -11.16 -1.05
C GLU A 133 4.35 -11.94 -1.21
N VAL A 134 4.27 -13.20 -1.60
CA VAL A 134 5.46 -14.06 -1.77
C VAL A 134 6.40 -13.53 -2.86
N MET A 135 5.85 -12.90 -3.89
CA MET A 135 6.62 -12.32 -5.00
C MET A 135 6.96 -10.84 -4.80
N ASN A 136 6.58 -10.22 -3.69
CA ASN A 136 6.71 -8.78 -3.43
C ASN A 136 6.13 -7.91 -4.56
N LEU A 137 5.01 -8.32 -5.13
CA LEU A 137 4.46 -7.66 -6.31
C LEU A 137 3.89 -6.28 -5.98
N GLN A 138 4.45 -5.25 -6.60
CA GLN A 138 3.92 -3.89 -6.62
C GLN A 138 3.60 -3.48 -8.06
N THR A 139 2.65 -4.19 -8.65
CA THR A 139 2.22 -3.91 -10.03
C THR A 139 1.48 -2.58 -10.09
N THR A 140 1.82 -1.74 -11.05
CA THR A 140 1.13 -0.48 -11.35
C THR A 140 0.28 -0.66 -12.61
N GLY A 141 -0.99 -0.34 -12.53
CA GLY A 141 -1.98 -0.58 -13.59
C GLY A 141 -2.73 0.67 -14.01
N GLY A 142 -2.05 1.82 -14.20
CA GLY A 142 -2.69 3.07 -14.59
C GLY A 142 -3.83 3.46 -13.63
N SER A 143 -4.98 3.87 -14.16
CA SER A 143 -6.17 4.24 -13.37
C SER A 143 -6.77 3.07 -12.56
N SER A 144 -6.53 1.83 -12.96
CA SER A 144 -6.96 0.64 -12.21
C SER A 144 -6.31 0.58 -10.83
N SER A 145 -5.09 1.12 -10.67
CA SER A 145 -4.42 1.25 -9.37
C SER A 145 -5.24 2.09 -8.40
N VAL A 146 -5.82 3.20 -8.86
CA VAL A 146 -6.69 4.05 -8.03
C VAL A 146 -7.98 3.33 -7.68
N ARG A 147 -8.64 2.68 -8.67
CA ARG A 147 -9.91 1.99 -8.46
C ARG A 147 -9.78 0.83 -7.46
N PHE A 148 -8.87 -0.11 -7.69
CA PHE A 148 -8.77 -1.31 -6.86
C PHE A 148 -8.06 -1.06 -5.54
N THR A 149 -6.89 -0.46 -5.56
CA THR A 149 -6.12 -0.21 -4.33
C THR A 149 -6.74 0.92 -3.51
N GLY A 150 -7.31 1.94 -4.17
CA GLY A 150 -7.97 3.04 -3.49
C GLY A 150 -9.17 2.56 -2.67
N GLU A 151 -10.09 1.85 -3.32
CA GLU A 151 -11.34 1.39 -2.68
C GLU A 151 -11.07 0.31 -1.62
N SER A 152 -10.28 -0.72 -1.97
CA SER A 152 -10.14 -1.90 -1.11
C SER A 152 -9.03 -1.79 -0.09
N SER A 153 -8.05 -0.88 -0.26
CA SER A 153 -6.91 -0.76 0.64
C SER A 153 -6.82 0.60 1.30
N MET A 154 -6.81 1.70 0.54
CA MET A 154 -6.56 3.03 1.11
C MET A 154 -7.72 3.53 1.95
N ARG A 155 -8.96 3.42 1.45
CA ARG A 155 -10.14 3.76 2.23
C ARG A 155 -10.26 2.90 3.47
N THR A 156 -10.09 1.58 3.32
CA THR A 156 -10.12 0.63 4.45
C THR A 156 -9.04 0.95 5.49
N ALA A 157 -7.81 1.27 5.05
CA ALA A 157 -6.72 1.64 5.95
C ALA A 157 -7.02 2.94 6.71
N GLY A 158 -7.56 3.97 6.04
CA GLY A 158 -7.97 5.21 6.67
C GLY A 158 -9.07 5.02 7.71
N ALA A 159 -10.13 4.27 7.35
CA ALA A 159 -11.23 3.97 8.25
C ALA A 159 -10.81 3.12 9.46
N ALA A 160 -9.94 2.12 9.24
CA ALA A 160 -9.40 1.29 10.31
C ALA A 160 -8.54 2.13 11.29
N ALA A 161 -7.64 2.95 10.77
CA ALA A 161 -6.82 3.85 11.58
C ALA A 161 -7.68 4.80 12.40
N ARG A 162 -8.71 5.42 11.81
CA ARG A 162 -9.66 6.28 12.52
C ARG A 162 -10.35 5.54 13.66
N GLN A 163 -10.84 4.33 13.42
CA GLN A 163 -11.51 3.54 14.46
C GLN A 163 -10.56 3.21 15.62
N MET A 164 -9.32 2.81 15.34
CA MET A 164 -8.32 2.52 16.36
C MET A 164 -7.96 3.76 17.20
N LEU A 165 -7.80 4.92 16.55
CA LEU A 165 -7.53 6.18 17.25
C LEU A 165 -8.69 6.61 18.14
N VAL A 166 -9.93 6.47 17.67
CA VAL A 166 -11.14 6.73 18.45
C VAL A 166 -11.21 5.80 19.66
N GLU A 167 -10.93 4.50 19.48
CA GLU A 167 -10.91 3.53 20.57
C GLU A 167 -9.87 3.91 21.64
N CYS A 168 -8.67 4.29 21.23
CA CYS A 168 -7.62 4.73 22.16
C CYS A 168 -8.01 5.99 22.94
N ALA A 169 -8.59 6.99 22.28
CA ALA A 169 -9.06 8.21 22.95
C ALA A 169 -10.20 7.91 23.93
N ALA A 170 -11.18 7.12 23.51
CA ALA A 170 -12.30 6.71 24.35
C ALA A 170 -11.83 5.98 25.63
N ASN A 171 -10.89 5.04 25.46
CA ASN A 171 -10.28 4.31 26.59
C ASN A 171 -9.52 5.26 27.54
N ARG A 172 -8.73 6.21 27.02
CA ARG A 172 -8.03 7.20 27.84
C ARG A 172 -8.99 8.10 28.63
N TRP A 173 -10.16 8.39 28.06
CA TRP A 173 -11.15 9.27 28.69
C TRP A 173 -12.17 8.53 29.55
N GLY A 174 -12.26 7.19 29.44
CA GLY A 174 -13.25 6.38 30.13
C GLY A 174 -14.68 6.64 29.63
N VAL A 175 -14.85 6.85 28.31
CA VAL A 175 -16.12 7.11 27.65
C VAL A 175 -16.38 6.06 26.57
N ALA A 176 -17.60 5.99 26.04
CA ALA A 176 -17.89 5.10 24.93
C ALA A 176 -17.34 5.66 23.60
N ALA A 177 -16.84 4.80 22.71
CA ALA A 177 -16.26 5.22 21.43
C ALA A 177 -17.27 5.99 20.54
N ASN A 178 -18.55 5.68 20.64
CA ASN A 178 -19.60 6.37 19.89
C ASN A 178 -19.92 7.79 20.42
N GLU A 179 -19.37 8.19 21.57
CA GLU A 179 -19.43 9.56 22.10
C GLU A 179 -18.29 10.42 21.55
N CYS A 180 -17.32 9.79 20.86
CA CYS A 180 -16.18 10.45 20.25
C CYS A 180 -16.44 10.71 18.77
N SER A 181 -15.89 11.79 18.25
CA SER A 181 -15.88 12.16 16.84
C SER A 181 -14.46 12.47 16.38
N THR A 182 -14.24 12.50 15.07
CA THR A 182 -12.94 12.84 14.47
C THR A 182 -13.07 14.05 13.57
N GLN A 183 -12.08 14.92 13.59
CA GLN A 183 -12.00 16.08 12.72
C GLN A 183 -10.56 16.60 12.66
N LEU A 184 -10.07 16.90 11.45
CA LEU A 184 -8.78 17.57 11.22
C LEU A 184 -7.66 16.98 12.08
N THR A 185 -7.43 15.68 11.94
CA THR A 185 -6.33 14.94 12.59
C THR A 185 -6.45 14.90 14.14
N HIS A 186 -7.66 15.04 14.68
CA HIS A 186 -7.95 14.97 16.11
C HIS A 186 -9.16 14.07 16.41
N VAL A 187 -9.13 13.41 17.57
CA VAL A 187 -10.30 12.80 18.18
C VAL A 187 -10.86 13.77 19.23
N GLN A 188 -12.17 13.94 19.25
CA GLN A 188 -12.88 14.88 20.10
C GLN A 188 -13.99 14.18 20.88
N HIS A 189 -14.19 14.55 22.15
CA HIS A 189 -15.34 14.20 22.96
C HIS A 189 -16.11 15.46 23.28
N ASN A 190 -17.11 15.78 22.47
CA ASN A 190 -17.84 17.05 22.50
C ASN A 190 -18.51 17.32 23.84
N ALA A 191 -19.04 16.29 24.53
CA ALA A 191 -19.72 16.45 25.82
C ALA A 191 -18.81 16.97 26.93
N SER A 192 -17.48 16.72 26.87
CA SER A 192 -16.52 17.22 27.85
C SER A 192 -15.53 18.25 27.31
N GLY A 193 -15.60 18.57 26.01
CA GLY A 193 -14.66 19.50 25.37
C GLY A 193 -13.22 18.97 25.24
N ARG A 194 -12.97 17.68 25.49
CA ARG A 194 -11.64 17.07 25.40
C ARG A 194 -11.28 16.79 23.96
N SER A 195 -9.99 16.95 23.62
CA SER A 195 -9.44 16.64 22.32
C SER A 195 -8.05 16.03 22.48
N LEU A 196 -7.69 15.09 21.61
CA LEU A 196 -6.36 14.52 21.45
C LEU A 196 -6.01 14.46 19.97
N SER A 197 -4.78 14.83 19.65
CA SER A 197 -4.25 14.67 18.30
C SER A 197 -3.98 13.20 17.97
N TYR A 198 -3.92 12.86 16.70
CA TYR A 198 -3.58 11.51 16.28
C TYR A 198 -2.14 11.14 16.68
N GLY A 199 -1.22 12.12 16.69
CA GLY A 199 0.16 11.92 17.14
C GLY A 199 0.24 11.49 18.61
N GLU A 200 -0.59 12.06 19.48
CA GLU A 200 -0.67 11.68 20.91
C GLU A 200 -1.24 10.26 21.11
N LEU A 201 -2.01 9.75 20.14
CA LEU A 201 -2.67 8.45 20.20
C LEU A 201 -1.92 7.36 19.43
N ALA A 202 -0.98 7.72 18.57
CA ALA A 202 -0.35 6.82 17.62
C ALA A 202 0.33 5.60 18.27
N VAL A 203 0.98 5.80 19.42
CA VAL A 203 1.67 4.73 20.16
C VAL A 203 0.67 3.69 20.66
N ASP A 204 -0.43 4.10 21.26
CA ASP A 204 -1.46 3.19 21.77
C ASP A 204 -2.21 2.52 20.62
N ALA A 205 -2.54 3.29 19.56
CA ALA A 205 -3.21 2.76 18.39
C ALA A 205 -2.40 1.67 17.69
N ALA A 206 -1.07 1.82 17.60
CA ALA A 206 -0.20 0.81 17.00
C ALA A 206 -0.14 -0.53 17.77
N LEU A 207 -0.62 -0.57 19.01
CA LEU A 207 -0.73 -1.81 19.79
C LEU A 207 -2.02 -2.58 19.50
N LEU A 208 -3.02 -1.94 18.92
CA LEU A 208 -4.28 -2.58 18.51
C LEU A 208 -4.09 -3.36 17.22
N GLU A 209 -4.96 -4.34 16.97
CA GLU A 209 -5.06 -4.96 15.64
C GLU A 209 -6.05 -4.16 14.79
N PRO A 210 -5.71 -3.82 13.54
CA PRO A 210 -6.66 -3.18 12.64
C PRO A 210 -7.91 -4.04 12.47
N PRO A 211 -9.11 -3.46 12.59
CA PRO A 211 -10.35 -4.20 12.41
C PRO A 211 -10.48 -4.73 10.98
N GLU A 212 -10.92 -5.99 10.85
CA GLU A 212 -11.13 -6.63 9.54
C GLU A 212 -12.29 -6.01 8.75
N ASN A 213 -13.32 -5.57 9.47
CA ASN A 213 -14.51 -4.97 8.89
C ASN A 213 -14.66 -3.54 9.39
N VAL A 214 -14.58 -2.59 8.48
CA VAL A 214 -14.76 -1.16 8.77
C VAL A 214 -15.93 -0.61 7.97
N THR A 215 -16.63 0.36 8.55
CA THR A 215 -17.64 1.13 7.83
C THR A 215 -16.95 2.30 7.12
N LEU A 216 -17.02 2.30 5.80
CA LEU A 216 -16.54 3.41 4.97
C LEU A 216 -17.55 4.56 4.98
N LYS A 217 -17.06 5.78 4.79
CA LYS A 217 -17.90 6.96 4.64
C LYS A 217 -18.78 6.87 3.39
N ASP A 218 -19.99 7.39 3.50
CA ASP A 218 -20.83 7.68 2.34
C ASP A 218 -20.22 8.86 1.53
N PRO A 219 -20.35 8.86 0.20
CA PRO A 219 -19.84 9.95 -0.64
C PRO A 219 -20.31 11.36 -0.22
N SER A 220 -21.47 11.48 0.41
CA SER A 220 -21.96 12.76 0.96
C SER A 220 -21.12 13.31 2.13
N GLN A 221 -20.32 12.47 2.75
CA GLN A 221 -19.45 12.80 3.88
C GLN A 221 -18.02 13.17 3.45
N PHE A 222 -17.71 13.10 2.15
CA PHE A 222 -16.37 13.36 1.66
C PHE A 222 -16.02 14.86 1.76
N THR A 223 -14.86 15.13 2.36
CA THR A 223 -14.32 16.46 2.54
C THR A 223 -13.09 16.72 1.66
N ILE A 224 -12.39 15.65 1.27
CA ILE A 224 -11.15 15.68 0.47
C ILE A 224 -11.39 15.04 -0.90
N MET A 225 -11.97 13.83 -0.95
CA MET A 225 -12.32 13.18 -2.22
C MET A 225 -13.33 14.01 -3.01
N GLY A 226 -13.12 14.09 -4.31
CA GLY A 226 -13.95 14.91 -5.20
C GLY A 226 -13.66 16.43 -5.14
N LYS A 227 -12.67 16.87 -4.38
CA LYS A 227 -12.23 18.28 -4.37
C LYS A 227 -11.06 18.50 -5.32
N ALA A 228 -10.93 19.72 -5.82
CA ALA A 228 -9.82 20.14 -6.66
C ALA A 228 -8.56 20.38 -5.82
N ILE A 229 -7.85 19.31 -5.51
CA ILE A 229 -6.57 19.36 -4.80
C ILE A 229 -5.44 19.27 -5.82
N SER A 230 -4.43 20.15 -5.68
CA SER A 230 -3.24 20.13 -6.53
C SER A 230 -2.46 18.83 -6.32
N ARG A 231 -1.93 18.29 -7.42
CA ARG A 231 -1.08 17.09 -7.33
C ARG A 231 0.16 17.38 -6.50
N VAL A 232 0.50 16.46 -5.62
CA VAL A 232 1.66 16.59 -4.71
C VAL A 232 3.02 16.58 -5.42
N ASP A 233 3.07 16.05 -6.64
CA ASP A 233 4.29 15.91 -7.44
C ASP A 233 4.55 17.10 -8.38
N ILE A 234 3.62 18.05 -8.51
CA ILE A 234 3.78 19.22 -9.40
C ILE A 234 4.92 20.14 -8.96
N PRO A 235 5.05 20.52 -7.68
CA PRO A 235 6.11 21.45 -7.28
C PRO A 235 7.50 20.98 -7.74
N ALA A 236 7.89 19.76 -7.42
CA ALA A 236 9.18 19.21 -7.81
C ALA A 236 9.37 19.11 -9.33
N LYS A 237 8.29 18.90 -10.10
CA LYS A 237 8.34 18.84 -11.57
C LYS A 237 8.53 20.19 -12.23
N VAL A 238 8.05 21.29 -11.61
CA VAL A 238 8.15 22.64 -12.20
C VAL A 238 9.39 23.39 -11.73
N ASP A 239 9.95 23.06 -10.57
CA ASP A 239 11.19 23.67 -10.07
C ASP A 239 12.44 22.87 -10.45
N GLY A 240 12.27 21.69 -11.07
CA GLY A 240 13.34 20.84 -11.54
C GLY A 240 13.97 19.95 -10.47
N SER A 241 13.41 19.88 -9.26
CA SER A 241 13.89 18.99 -8.18
C SER A 241 13.36 17.55 -8.26
N ALA A 242 12.46 17.25 -9.22
CA ALA A 242 11.97 15.88 -9.41
C ALA A 242 13.08 14.97 -9.93
N GLU A 243 13.35 13.90 -9.21
CA GLU A 243 14.29 12.86 -9.62
C GLU A 243 13.58 11.77 -10.42
N TYR A 244 14.15 11.40 -11.55
CA TYR A 244 13.69 10.32 -12.42
C TYR A 244 14.72 9.19 -12.47
N GLY A 245 14.35 8.04 -13.04
CA GLY A 245 15.26 6.90 -13.11
C GLY A 245 16.59 7.18 -13.80
N ILE A 246 16.62 8.15 -14.73
CA ILE A 246 17.86 8.59 -15.39
C ILE A 246 18.76 9.41 -14.46
N ASP A 247 18.19 10.06 -13.45
CA ASP A 247 18.89 10.92 -12.49
C ASP A 247 19.38 10.12 -11.27
N ALA A 248 18.91 8.87 -11.15
CA ALA A 248 19.27 8.02 -10.00
C ALA A 248 20.78 7.78 -9.95
N GLN A 249 21.36 8.02 -8.78
CA GLN A 249 22.79 7.81 -8.51
C GLN A 249 22.95 6.97 -7.25
N SER A 250 23.94 6.09 -7.26
CA SER A 250 24.38 5.36 -6.07
C SER A 250 25.90 5.43 -5.95
N GLU A 251 26.40 5.25 -4.73
CA GLU A 251 27.83 5.08 -4.49
C GLU A 251 28.33 3.87 -5.30
N ASP A 252 29.47 4.02 -5.96
CA ASP A 252 30.06 3.00 -6.83
C ASP A 252 29.20 2.57 -8.05
N MET A 253 28.31 3.44 -8.54
CA MET A 253 27.48 3.14 -9.70
C MET A 253 28.32 2.92 -10.96
N LEU A 254 28.05 1.81 -11.67
CA LEU A 254 28.66 1.51 -12.95
C LEU A 254 27.69 1.83 -14.09
N TYR A 255 28.22 2.30 -15.19
CA TYR A 255 27.47 2.55 -16.40
C TYR A 255 27.68 1.42 -17.42
N ALA A 256 26.63 0.92 -18.01
CA ALA A 256 26.69 -0.14 -18.99
C ALA A 256 25.85 0.19 -20.22
N ALA A 257 26.36 -0.13 -21.40
CA ALA A 257 25.59 -0.12 -22.64
C ALA A 257 25.09 -1.53 -22.96
N ILE A 258 23.80 -1.64 -23.27
CA ILE A 258 23.18 -2.92 -23.61
C ILE A 258 22.96 -2.99 -25.13
N ARG A 259 23.35 -4.11 -25.74
CA ARG A 259 22.96 -4.45 -27.11
C ARG A 259 22.05 -5.66 -27.08
N LEU A 260 20.82 -5.44 -27.48
CA LEU A 260 19.81 -6.51 -27.54
C LEU A 260 19.78 -7.17 -28.92
N ALA A 261 19.37 -8.43 -28.95
CA ALA A 261 19.07 -9.11 -30.20
C ALA A 261 17.88 -8.45 -30.93
N PRO A 262 17.90 -8.36 -32.27
CA PRO A 262 16.86 -7.65 -33.05
C PRO A 262 15.50 -8.36 -33.02
N VAL A 263 15.46 -9.66 -32.68
CA VAL A 263 14.24 -10.47 -32.65
C VAL A 263 14.22 -11.39 -31.43
N PHE A 264 13.03 -11.69 -30.93
CA PHE A 264 12.83 -12.64 -29.83
C PHE A 264 13.27 -14.05 -30.21
N GLY A 265 13.79 -14.80 -29.23
CA GLY A 265 14.24 -16.18 -29.40
C GLY A 265 15.64 -16.32 -30.05
N THR A 266 16.29 -15.24 -30.39
CA THR A 266 17.69 -15.23 -30.85
C THR A 266 18.62 -15.64 -29.73
N LYS A 267 19.62 -16.46 -30.06
CA LYS A 267 20.67 -16.87 -29.12
C LYS A 267 21.98 -16.17 -29.49
N LEU A 268 22.71 -15.76 -28.46
CA LEU A 268 24.07 -15.27 -28.64
C LEU A 268 24.97 -16.39 -29.12
N VAL A 269 25.62 -16.22 -30.27
CA VAL A 269 26.54 -17.22 -30.86
C VAL A 269 27.97 -16.92 -30.40
N SER A 270 28.40 -15.68 -30.51
CA SER A 270 29.74 -15.26 -30.11
C SER A 270 29.75 -13.75 -29.79
N VAL A 271 30.72 -13.34 -29.02
CA VAL A 271 31.02 -11.93 -28.74
C VAL A 271 32.48 -11.71 -29.07
N ASP A 272 32.73 -10.74 -29.93
CA ASP A 272 34.07 -10.14 -30.05
C ASP A 272 34.09 -8.88 -29.15
N ALA A 273 34.70 -9.00 -28.00
CA ALA A 273 34.81 -7.90 -27.05
C ALA A 273 35.99 -6.95 -27.34
N GLY A 274 36.87 -7.34 -28.29
CA GLY A 274 38.05 -6.56 -28.66
C GLY A 274 38.83 -6.08 -27.43
N ASP A 275 39.08 -4.78 -27.36
CA ASP A 275 39.80 -4.13 -26.26
C ASP A 275 38.87 -3.70 -25.09
N VAL A 276 37.56 -3.95 -25.18
CA VAL A 276 36.58 -3.50 -24.16
C VAL A 276 36.90 -4.07 -22.79
N LEU A 277 37.32 -5.36 -22.71
CA LEU A 277 37.66 -6.00 -21.45
C LEU A 277 38.93 -5.43 -20.77
N SER A 278 39.75 -4.68 -21.50
CA SER A 278 40.94 -4.03 -20.98
C SER A 278 40.71 -2.59 -20.54
N ARG A 279 39.53 -2.03 -20.84
CA ARG A 279 39.18 -0.66 -20.44
C ARG A 279 38.75 -0.64 -18.96
N ARG A 280 39.22 0.37 -18.24
CA ARG A 280 38.70 0.66 -16.90
C ARG A 280 37.30 1.27 -17.05
N GLY A 281 36.29 0.67 -16.42
CA GLY A 281 34.94 1.16 -16.32
C GLY A 281 34.60 1.49 -14.90
#